data_393f7d974936f5c8ec35d026330d50b9
#
_entry.id   393f7d974936f5c8ec35d026330d50b9
#
_cell.length_a   1.000
_cell.length_b   1.000
_cell.length_c   1.000
_cell.angle_alpha   90.00
_cell.angle_beta   90.00
_cell.angle_gamma   90.00
#
_symmetry.space_group_name_H-M   'P 1'
#
loop_
_entity.id
_entity.type
_entity.pdbx_description
1 polymer ?
#
loop_
_entity_poly.entity_id
_entity_poly.type
_entity_poly.pdbx_seq_one_letter_code
_entity_poly.pdbx_strand_id
1 'polypeptide(L)'
;MATTERTRSDDADPDPESGRRIRPSATDTDGHRTGRADSRPDDHAHGAAPARRSLPLIRLRLAVEPLRQRMLRHPVLSVTALAGALHIIWFFTFANSGGDLAAQDAWAEFVGRHPDSAYNLAWYGGMHPVSYSVVSPYLMSVLGVRTTMMLAGTVSAALLTLVLLRSRVVRNPLWASLAGVLAFVCNAVSGRVTFGLGTMFALGAVAAVFCWPHRWRHKRWAKALVAAPLAALATMASPVAGLFVGLVAVALFLQKRRPGAWALGLAPSAVVAVSAWLFPFTGTQPMTFGSVVMPLLYGLLCLFLVPKEWLTVRLTAGVYSLGVVLVWLISSQIGSTISRLPMMFAGVTLVAALPYTVPRSRKWYVTVLAFLGFAGWVGFKSVDDIVHTTPAASWARELAPLVNQLQNVGAEKGRVEVVPARSHREASALAPYVNLARGWNRQADMERNPLFYDDTLNSANYHEWLQRWAVHFVVLPKDDPDGNGGGERERTLLRRGMPYLRQVWGDANWQLFKVTDPSPLAEPNAVVDRAEQGEMTLQVRKPGRILIRIPYSPWLSVVDDEGKSLKPPQETEASKHRDEGTPKTYENVNGCLTETAEDAKGDRWTVLLAPKAGTYHLAAPYQLPRGTPCPDELK
;
A
#
# COMPACT_ATOMS: atom_id res chain seq x y z
N MET A 1 53.05 -28.71 12.23
CA MET A 1 53.60 -30.06 12.44
C MET A 1 53.02 -30.95 11.36
N ALA A 2 53.93 -31.30 10.51
CA ALA A 2 54.18 -32.53 9.75
C ALA A 2 53.06 -32.92 8.75
N THR A 3 53.24 -32.64 7.46
CA THR A 3 54.07 -33.29 6.41
C THR A 3 53.81 -34.79 6.28
N THR A 4 53.39 -35.28 5.11
CA THR A 4 54.15 -35.87 4.02
C THR A 4 53.16 -36.44 3.02
N GLU A 5 53.18 -36.05 1.76
CA GLU A 5 53.96 -36.46 0.57
C GLU A 5 53.53 -37.78 -0.12
N ARG A 6 53.22 -37.60 -1.38
CA ARG A 6 53.64 -38.31 -2.65
C ARG A 6 53.21 -39.76 -2.83
N THR A 7 52.74 -40.11 -4.04
CA THR A 7 53.42 -40.40 -5.32
C THR A 7 52.39 -40.68 -6.43
N ARG A 8 52.51 -40.23 -7.48
CA ARG A 8 52.80 -40.20 -8.94
C ARG A 8 53.22 -41.55 -9.53
N SER A 9 52.56 -41.97 -10.64
CA SER A 9 53.06 -42.67 -11.84
C SER A 9 51.86 -42.75 -12.84
N ASP A 10 51.87 -42.04 -13.89
CA ASP A 10 52.52 -42.12 -15.21
C ASP A 10 52.24 -43.43 -15.97
N ASP A 11 51.88 -43.18 -17.22
CA ASP A 11 52.06 -43.86 -18.51
C ASP A 11 50.79 -44.44 -19.08
N ALA A 12 50.40 -44.06 -20.23
CA ALA A 12 50.86 -43.87 -21.59
C ALA A 12 49.75 -44.27 -22.55
N ASP A 13 49.46 -43.38 -23.45
CA ASP A 13 48.74 -43.52 -24.73
C ASP A 13 49.54 -44.49 -25.67
N PRO A 14 48.99 -45.11 -26.67
CA PRO A 14 48.80 -44.43 -27.97
C PRO A 14 47.60 -44.85 -28.85
N ASP A 15 47.11 -43.91 -29.63
CA ASP A 15 46.54 -44.03 -30.97
C ASP A 15 47.53 -44.69 -31.98
N PRO A 16 47.21 -45.13 -33.24
CA PRO A 16 46.27 -44.50 -34.14
C PRO A 16 45.62 -45.44 -35.22
N GLU A 17 44.86 -44.74 -36.09
CA GLU A 17 44.68 -45.03 -37.58
C GLU A 17 43.56 -45.93 -38.06
N SER A 18 42.72 -45.32 -38.83
CA SER A 18 42.47 -45.33 -40.29
C SER A 18 41.44 -46.30 -40.85
N GLY A 19 40.58 -45.72 -41.67
CA GLY A 19 40.19 -46.41 -42.85
C GLY A 19 38.79 -46.16 -43.39
N ARG A 20 38.67 -45.15 -44.27
CA ARG A 20 37.93 -45.09 -45.55
C ARG A 20 36.44 -45.46 -45.67
N ARG A 21 35.71 -44.45 -46.04
CA ARG A 21 34.77 -44.32 -47.21
C ARG A 21 34.40 -45.59 -47.96
N ILE A 22 33.09 -45.65 -48.33
CA ILE A 22 32.62 -45.84 -49.73
C ILE A 22 31.11 -45.52 -49.80
N ARG A 23 30.72 -44.56 -50.66
CA ARG A 23 29.46 -44.56 -51.45
C ARG A 23 29.69 -45.34 -52.74
N PRO A 24 28.66 -45.93 -53.34
CA PRO A 24 28.07 -45.41 -54.58
C PRO A 24 26.55 -45.64 -54.66
N SER A 25 25.78 -44.73 -55.21
CA SER A 25 25.29 -44.38 -56.54
C SER A 25 24.38 -45.40 -57.19
N ALA A 26 23.16 -44.92 -57.35
CA ALA A 26 22.22 -45.03 -58.50
C ALA A 26 22.34 -46.15 -59.50
N THR A 27 21.20 -46.74 -59.89
CA THR A 27 20.74 -46.84 -61.28
C THR A 27 19.28 -47.30 -61.41
N ASP A 28 18.65 -46.66 -62.36
CA ASP A 28 17.36 -46.90 -62.99
C ASP A 28 17.12 -48.32 -63.41
N THR A 29 15.86 -48.74 -63.57
CA THR A 29 15.28 -49.13 -64.87
C THR A 29 13.80 -49.51 -64.83
N ASP A 30 13.09 -48.89 -65.71
CA ASP A 30 11.87 -49.16 -66.45
C ASP A 30 11.26 -50.58 -66.45
N GLY A 31 9.94 -50.62 -66.67
CA GLY A 31 9.29 -51.70 -67.33
C GLY A 31 7.81 -51.98 -67.10
N HIS A 32 6.94 -51.21 -67.67
CA HIS A 32 5.85 -51.55 -68.64
C HIS A 32 4.81 -52.65 -68.30
N ARG A 33 3.56 -52.21 -68.37
CA ARG A 33 2.39 -52.70 -69.17
C ARG A 33 1.41 -53.74 -68.60
N THR A 34 0.15 -53.27 -68.69
CA THR A 34 -1.08 -53.91 -69.25
C THR A 34 -1.81 -54.89 -68.31
N GLY A 35 -3.12 -54.83 -68.11
CA GLY A 35 -4.26 -54.36 -68.81
C GLY A 35 -5.55 -54.95 -68.21
N ARG A 36 -6.65 -54.21 -68.34
CA ARG A 36 -8.04 -54.68 -68.60
C ARG A 36 -8.72 -55.62 -67.59
N ALA A 37 -9.83 -55.36 -67.06
CA ALA A 37 -11.17 -54.93 -67.40
C ALA A 37 -12.21 -55.54 -66.44
N ASP A 38 -13.24 -54.80 -66.24
CA ASP A 38 -14.65 -55.13 -65.96
C ASP A 38 -15.05 -56.05 -64.78
N SER A 39 -15.81 -55.47 -63.87
CA SER A 39 -17.25 -55.72 -63.73
C SER A 39 -17.80 -55.02 -62.43
N ARG A 40 -18.85 -54.24 -62.67
CA ARG A 40 -19.80 -53.86 -61.61
C ARG A 40 -20.67 -55.05 -61.21
N PRO A 41 -21.26 -55.13 -60.00
CA PRO A 41 -22.46 -54.39 -59.77
C PRO A 41 -22.64 -53.80 -58.33
N ASP A 42 -23.63 -52.96 -58.26
CA ASP A 42 -24.21 -52.20 -57.17
C ASP A 42 -24.38 -52.91 -55.82
N ASP A 43 -24.15 -52.21 -54.72
CA ASP A 43 -25.05 -52.31 -53.59
C ASP A 43 -25.00 -51.05 -52.69
N HIS A 44 -26.18 -50.61 -52.27
CA HIS A 44 -26.49 -49.44 -51.46
C HIS A 44 -25.97 -49.59 -50.03
N ALA A 45 -25.14 -48.62 -49.54
CA ALA A 45 -24.97 -48.43 -48.13
C ALA A 45 -24.92 -46.91 -47.79
N HIS A 46 -25.83 -46.49 -46.96
CA HIS A 46 -26.02 -45.16 -46.46
C HIS A 46 -24.74 -44.55 -45.90
N GLY A 47 -24.19 -43.57 -46.54
CA GLY A 47 -23.09 -42.74 -46.01
C GLY A 47 -23.60 -41.75 -44.98
N ALA A 48 -23.28 -41.98 -43.72
CA ALA A 48 -23.41 -41.00 -42.68
C ALA A 48 -22.44 -39.83 -42.93
N ALA A 49 -22.97 -38.64 -43.14
CA ALA A 49 -22.17 -37.44 -43.33
C ALA A 49 -21.34 -37.14 -42.07
N PRO A 50 -20.03 -36.83 -42.18
CA PRO A 50 -19.24 -36.43 -41.03
C PRO A 50 -19.77 -35.11 -40.46
N ALA A 51 -20.01 -35.12 -39.18
CA ALA A 51 -20.59 -34.03 -38.40
C ALA A 51 -19.83 -32.70 -38.60
N ARG A 52 -20.45 -31.75 -39.26
CA ARG A 52 -20.03 -30.33 -39.41
C ARG A 52 -20.04 -29.57 -38.08
N ARG A 53 -19.36 -30.04 -37.03
CA ARG A 53 -19.31 -29.37 -35.73
C ARG A 53 -18.00 -28.63 -35.42
N SER A 54 -17.02 -28.56 -36.31
CA SER A 54 -15.71 -27.95 -36.03
C SER A 54 -15.43 -26.59 -36.69
N LEU A 55 -16.30 -26.09 -37.54
CA LEU A 55 -16.10 -24.85 -38.30
C LEU A 55 -15.95 -23.57 -37.45
N PRO A 56 -16.73 -23.33 -36.33
CA PRO A 56 -16.56 -22.11 -35.54
C PRO A 56 -15.25 -22.09 -34.75
N LEU A 57 -14.80 -23.22 -34.23
CA LEU A 57 -13.53 -23.34 -33.51
C LEU A 57 -12.31 -23.15 -34.40
N ILE A 58 -12.36 -23.63 -35.65
CA ILE A 58 -11.29 -23.45 -36.63
C ILE A 58 -11.21 -21.99 -37.08
N ARG A 59 -12.34 -21.36 -37.36
CA ARG A 59 -12.41 -19.93 -37.70
C ARG A 59 -11.90 -19.05 -36.54
N LEU A 60 -12.25 -19.36 -35.31
CA LEU A 60 -11.77 -18.63 -34.12
C LEU A 60 -10.24 -18.83 -33.98
N ARG A 61 -9.71 -20.05 -34.18
CA ARG A 61 -8.26 -20.29 -34.15
C ARG A 61 -7.53 -19.52 -35.25
N LEU A 62 -8.02 -19.49 -36.48
CA LEU A 62 -7.44 -18.74 -37.58
C LEU A 62 -7.47 -17.23 -37.37
N ALA A 63 -8.51 -16.69 -36.72
CA ALA A 63 -8.62 -15.28 -36.39
C ALA A 63 -7.70 -14.86 -35.22
N VAL A 64 -7.46 -15.77 -34.26
CA VAL A 64 -6.63 -15.50 -33.06
C VAL A 64 -5.15 -15.72 -33.31
N GLU A 65 -4.79 -16.58 -34.25
CA GLU A 65 -3.37 -16.93 -34.51
C GLU A 65 -2.49 -15.75 -34.94
N PRO A 66 -2.89 -14.81 -35.81
CA PRO A 66 -2.07 -13.65 -36.16
C PRO A 66 -1.90 -12.67 -34.94
N LEU A 67 -2.93 -12.53 -34.10
CA LEU A 67 -2.84 -11.75 -32.87
C LEU A 67 -1.87 -12.41 -31.89
N ARG A 68 -2.00 -13.71 -31.67
CA ARG A 68 -1.09 -14.49 -30.84
C ARG A 68 0.36 -14.38 -31.32
N GLN A 69 0.63 -14.50 -32.62
CA GLN A 69 1.98 -14.35 -33.20
C GLN A 69 2.53 -12.93 -32.99
N ARG A 70 1.68 -11.89 -33.10
CA ARG A 70 2.06 -10.50 -32.85
C ARG A 70 2.39 -10.29 -31.37
N MET A 71 1.58 -10.83 -30.45
CA MET A 71 1.85 -10.80 -29.01
C MET A 71 3.17 -11.53 -28.66
N LEU A 72 3.46 -12.65 -29.28
CA LEU A 72 4.70 -13.38 -29.04
C LEU A 72 5.94 -12.66 -29.61
N ARG A 73 5.79 -11.87 -30.68
CA ARG A 73 6.90 -11.04 -31.24
C ARG A 73 7.27 -9.85 -30.36
N HIS A 74 6.29 -9.23 -29.73
CA HIS A 74 6.47 -8.03 -28.90
C HIS A 74 5.79 -8.16 -27.53
N PRO A 75 6.19 -9.13 -26.71
CA PRO A 75 5.44 -9.48 -25.49
C PRO A 75 5.34 -8.34 -24.48
N VAL A 76 6.37 -7.50 -24.32
CA VAL A 76 6.32 -6.34 -23.42
C VAL A 76 5.25 -5.36 -23.87
N LEU A 77 5.25 -4.95 -25.14
CA LEU A 77 4.28 -4.01 -25.68
C LEU A 77 2.84 -4.54 -25.58
N SER A 78 2.64 -5.82 -25.93
CA SER A 78 1.33 -6.45 -25.92
C SER A 78 0.75 -6.57 -24.50
N VAL A 79 1.58 -6.95 -23.52
CA VAL A 79 1.18 -7.05 -22.12
C VAL A 79 0.91 -5.66 -21.55
N THR A 80 1.75 -4.67 -21.89
CA THR A 80 1.54 -3.26 -21.47
C THR A 80 0.24 -2.69 -22.04
N ALA A 81 -0.02 -2.90 -23.32
CA ALA A 81 -1.26 -2.45 -23.96
C ALA A 81 -2.50 -3.10 -23.33
N LEU A 82 -2.45 -4.42 -23.07
CA LEU A 82 -3.53 -5.13 -22.39
C LEU A 82 -3.73 -4.60 -20.96
N ALA A 83 -2.65 -4.40 -20.20
CA ALA A 83 -2.73 -3.85 -18.86
C ALA A 83 -3.34 -2.44 -18.87
N GLY A 84 -2.89 -1.57 -19.78
CA GLY A 84 -3.47 -0.24 -19.97
C GLY A 84 -4.96 -0.28 -20.28
N ALA A 85 -5.36 -1.13 -21.24
CA ALA A 85 -6.77 -1.29 -21.60
C ALA A 85 -7.64 -1.77 -20.40
N LEU A 86 -7.17 -2.76 -19.64
CA LEU A 86 -7.88 -3.25 -18.47
C LEU A 86 -7.96 -2.21 -17.34
N HIS A 87 -6.91 -1.41 -17.14
CA HIS A 87 -6.96 -0.30 -16.17
C HIS A 87 -7.87 0.84 -16.64
N ILE A 88 -7.99 1.09 -17.94
CA ILE A 88 -8.98 2.03 -18.50
C ILE A 88 -10.40 1.49 -18.26
N ILE A 89 -10.66 0.22 -18.49
CA ILE A 89 -11.94 -0.41 -18.17
C ILE A 89 -12.24 -0.27 -16.67
N TRP A 90 -11.27 -0.62 -15.81
CA TRP A 90 -11.42 -0.42 -14.36
C TRP A 90 -11.76 1.03 -14.00
N PHE A 91 -11.10 2.00 -14.63
CA PHE A 91 -11.35 3.43 -14.37
C PHE A 91 -12.81 3.82 -14.61
N PHE A 92 -13.41 3.34 -15.69
CA PHE A 92 -14.80 3.66 -16.02
C PHE A 92 -15.85 2.81 -15.28
N THR A 93 -15.47 1.65 -14.73
CA THR A 93 -16.44 0.72 -14.13
C THR A 93 -16.33 0.61 -12.61
N PHE A 94 -15.13 0.53 -12.05
CA PHE A 94 -14.89 0.16 -10.66
C PHE A 94 -13.98 1.14 -9.88
N ALA A 95 -13.65 2.30 -10.44
CA ALA A 95 -12.69 3.24 -9.85
C ALA A 95 -13.17 3.92 -8.56
N ASN A 96 -14.41 3.70 -8.15
CA ASN A 96 -14.96 4.19 -6.88
C ASN A 96 -14.99 3.14 -5.77
N SER A 97 -14.75 1.86 -6.10
CA SER A 97 -14.69 0.76 -5.15
C SER A 97 -13.28 0.62 -4.57
N GLY A 98 -13.18 -0.03 -3.42
CA GLY A 98 -11.91 -0.33 -2.77
C GLY A 98 -11.77 0.38 -1.42
N GLY A 99 -11.68 -0.40 -0.33
CA GLY A 99 -11.64 0.13 1.03
C GLY A 99 -10.45 1.05 1.32
N ASP A 100 -9.30 0.82 0.64
CA ASP A 100 -8.12 1.68 0.83
C ASP A 100 -8.24 3.03 0.07
N LEU A 101 -9.19 3.16 -0.86
CA LEU A 101 -9.26 4.31 -1.77
C LEU A 101 -9.64 5.61 -1.05
N ALA A 102 -10.52 5.54 -0.05
CA ALA A 102 -10.96 6.70 0.71
C ALA A 102 -9.79 7.43 1.41
N ALA A 103 -8.90 6.68 2.08
CA ALA A 103 -7.71 7.27 2.70
C ALA A 103 -6.80 7.96 1.66
N GLN A 104 -6.69 7.40 0.47
CA GLN A 104 -5.82 7.92 -0.58
C GLN A 104 -6.40 9.18 -1.23
N ASP A 105 -7.72 9.24 -1.41
CA ASP A 105 -8.42 10.45 -1.84
C ASP A 105 -8.24 11.57 -0.79
N ALA A 106 -8.43 11.27 0.50
CA ALA A 106 -8.28 12.24 1.58
C ALA A 106 -6.84 12.79 1.69
N TRP A 107 -5.82 11.93 1.61
CA TRP A 107 -4.43 12.38 1.67
C TRP A 107 -3.99 13.15 0.42
N ALA A 108 -4.47 12.76 -0.76
CA ALA A 108 -4.20 13.50 -2.00
C ALA A 108 -4.84 14.89 -1.98
N GLU A 109 -6.05 14.97 -1.45
CA GLU A 109 -6.79 16.22 -1.29
C GLU A 109 -6.10 17.14 -0.27
N PHE A 110 -5.74 16.61 0.91
CA PHE A 110 -5.04 17.35 1.95
C PHE A 110 -3.73 17.96 1.43
N VAL A 111 -2.86 17.15 0.81
CA VAL A 111 -1.58 17.61 0.26
C VAL A 111 -1.79 18.59 -0.90
N GLY A 112 -2.85 18.42 -1.70
CA GLY A 112 -3.21 19.36 -2.75
C GLY A 112 -3.57 20.76 -2.24
N ARG A 113 -4.22 20.85 -1.07
CA ARG A 113 -4.57 22.13 -0.44
C ARG A 113 -3.48 22.68 0.47
N HIS A 114 -2.78 21.81 1.17
CA HIS A 114 -1.79 22.14 2.19
C HIS A 114 -0.44 21.45 1.90
N PRO A 115 0.22 21.74 0.76
CA PRO A 115 1.44 21.03 0.34
C PRO A 115 2.61 21.25 1.32
N ASP A 116 2.59 22.36 2.03
CA ASP A 116 3.64 22.75 2.96
C ASP A 116 3.36 22.31 4.41
N SER A 117 2.23 21.63 4.68
CA SER A 117 1.88 21.18 6.02
C SER A 117 2.41 19.78 6.32
N ALA A 118 3.19 19.67 7.38
CA ALA A 118 3.72 18.41 7.89
C ALA A 118 2.71 17.60 8.72
N TYR A 119 1.55 18.19 9.07
CA TYR A 119 0.61 17.60 10.02
C TYR A 119 -0.83 17.97 9.67
N ASN A 120 -1.68 16.98 9.46
CA ASN A 120 -3.11 17.18 9.23
C ASN A 120 -3.85 17.21 10.58
N LEU A 121 -4.33 18.38 10.98
CA LEU A 121 -5.01 18.61 12.26
C LEU A 121 -6.40 17.97 12.32
N ALA A 122 -7.02 17.76 11.16
CA ALA A 122 -8.38 17.23 11.01
C ALA A 122 -8.46 15.71 10.80
N TRP A 123 -7.37 14.98 11.02
CA TRP A 123 -7.31 13.53 10.79
C TRP A 123 -6.80 12.83 12.05
N TYR A 124 -7.65 12.05 12.73
CA TYR A 124 -7.36 11.45 14.05
C TYR A 124 -6.92 12.48 15.09
N GLY A 125 -7.47 13.71 15.00
CA GLY A 125 -7.05 14.80 15.85
C GLY A 125 -5.65 15.34 15.61
N GLY A 126 -4.93 14.78 14.63
CA GLY A 126 -3.61 15.16 14.20
C GLY A 126 -2.77 13.96 13.75
N MET A 127 -2.28 14.01 12.51
CA MET A 127 -1.45 12.95 11.94
C MET A 127 -0.55 13.47 10.81
N HIS A 128 0.66 12.92 10.70
CA HIS A 128 1.59 13.24 9.63
C HIS A 128 1.20 12.56 8.30
N PRO A 129 1.13 13.27 7.15
CA PRO A 129 0.94 12.64 5.83
C PRO A 129 2.02 11.60 5.54
N VAL A 130 3.26 11.86 5.96
CA VAL A 130 4.42 10.98 5.80
C VAL A 130 4.23 9.63 6.49
N SER A 131 3.48 9.56 7.61
CA SER A 131 3.15 8.30 8.28
C SER A 131 2.34 7.35 7.39
N TYR A 132 1.61 7.89 6.41
CA TYR A 132 0.90 7.11 5.41
C TYR A 132 1.79 6.76 4.22
N SER A 133 2.41 7.77 3.59
CA SER A 133 3.37 7.63 2.50
C SER A 133 4.11 8.95 2.27
N VAL A 134 5.41 8.88 2.00
CA VAL A 134 6.24 10.07 1.77
C VAL A 134 5.95 10.73 0.43
N VAL A 135 5.73 9.94 -0.62
CA VAL A 135 5.66 10.42 -2.03
C VAL A 135 4.27 10.30 -2.63
N SER A 136 3.51 9.25 -2.26
CA SER A 136 2.27 8.95 -2.96
C SER A 136 1.22 10.05 -2.88
N PRO A 137 0.98 10.73 -1.72
CA PRO A 137 0.00 11.81 -1.64
C PRO A 137 0.29 12.94 -2.62
N TYR A 138 1.56 13.34 -2.76
CA TYR A 138 2.00 14.41 -3.68
C TYR A 138 1.82 14.01 -5.15
N LEU A 139 2.18 12.79 -5.53
CA LEU A 139 1.94 12.31 -6.90
C LEU A 139 0.45 12.17 -7.20
N MET A 140 -0.34 11.71 -6.23
CA MET A 140 -1.78 11.57 -6.38
C MET A 140 -2.50 12.92 -6.44
N SER A 141 -2.03 13.96 -5.75
CA SER A 141 -2.60 15.32 -5.82
C SER A 141 -2.40 15.96 -7.20
N VAL A 142 -1.25 15.70 -7.86
CA VAL A 142 -0.92 16.26 -9.17
C VAL A 142 -1.54 15.45 -10.31
N LEU A 143 -1.43 14.12 -10.28
CA LEU A 143 -1.85 13.24 -11.37
C LEU A 143 -3.30 12.74 -11.21
N GLY A 144 -3.87 12.88 -10.04
CA GLY A 144 -5.10 12.23 -9.63
C GLY A 144 -4.87 10.80 -9.14
N VAL A 145 -5.62 10.39 -8.13
CA VAL A 145 -5.48 9.07 -7.47
C VAL A 145 -5.67 7.92 -8.45
N ARG A 146 -6.71 7.97 -9.29
CA ARG A 146 -7.04 6.92 -10.27
C ARG A 146 -6.02 6.84 -11.39
N THR A 147 -5.59 7.98 -11.91
CA THR A 147 -4.57 8.06 -12.98
C THR A 147 -3.24 7.51 -12.49
N THR A 148 -2.84 7.83 -11.25
CA THR A 148 -1.64 7.26 -10.61
C THR A 148 -1.71 5.74 -10.56
N MET A 149 -2.87 5.17 -10.22
CA MET A 149 -3.06 3.72 -10.21
C MET A 149 -2.97 3.09 -11.59
N MET A 150 -3.60 3.70 -12.61
CA MET A 150 -3.53 3.23 -14.00
C MET A 150 -2.09 3.19 -14.51
N LEU A 151 -1.33 4.26 -14.27
CA LEU A 151 0.09 4.35 -14.64
C LEU A 151 0.92 3.31 -13.89
N ALA A 152 0.76 3.22 -12.57
CA ALA A 152 1.49 2.28 -11.74
C ALA A 152 1.25 0.83 -12.15
N GLY A 153 -0.01 0.42 -12.37
CA GLY A 153 -0.36 -0.94 -12.79
C GLY A 153 0.14 -1.27 -14.20
N THR A 154 0.00 -0.34 -15.14
CA THR A 154 0.44 -0.52 -16.53
C THR A 154 1.96 -0.64 -16.65
N VAL A 155 2.69 0.24 -15.98
CA VAL A 155 4.17 0.20 -15.96
C VAL A 155 4.67 -1.02 -15.18
N SER A 156 4.01 -1.42 -14.10
CA SER A 156 4.33 -2.66 -13.36
C SER A 156 4.22 -3.89 -14.25
N ALA A 157 3.19 -3.96 -15.11
CA ALA A 157 3.03 -5.05 -16.07
C ALA A 157 4.18 -5.12 -17.10
N ALA A 158 4.61 -3.95 -17.61
CA ALA A 158 5.77 -3.84 -18.49
C ALA A 158 7.06 -4.30 -17.81
N LEU A 159 7.33 -3.81 -16.60
CA LEU A 159 8.52 -4.15 -15.82
C LEU A 159 8.56 -5.63 -15.43
N LEU A 160 7.44 -6.19 -14.97
CA LEU A 160 7.33 -7.61 -14.66
C LEU A 160 7.61 -8.46 -15.88
N THR A 161 7.00 -8.13 -17.03
CA THR A 161 7.23 -8.84 -18.29
C THR A 161 8.70 -8.77 -18.72
N LEU A 162 9.32 -7.59 -18.58
CA LEU A 162 10.75 -7.41 -18.85
C LEU A 162 11.62 -8.29 -17.95
N VAL A 163 11.31 -8.36 -16.65
CA VAL A 163 12.03 -9.20 -15.69
C VAL A 163 11.90 -10.67 -16.05
N LEU A 164 10.70 -11.14 -16.35
CA LEU A 164 10.44 -12.54 -16.74
C LEU A 164 11.17 -12.93 -18.02
N LEU A 165 11.15 -12.07 -19.04
CA LEU A 165 11.86 -12.29 -20.32
C LEU A 165 13.39 -12.28 -20.16
N ARG A 166 13.92 -11.31 -19.42
CA ARG A 166 15.36 -11.13 -19.24
C ARG A 166 15.99 -12.12 -18.26
N SER A 167 15.19 -12.71 -17.39
CA SER A 167 15.64 -13.76 -16.47
C SER A 167 16.17 -14.99 -17.21
N ARG A 168 15.63 -15.28 -18.42
CA ARG A 168 15.94 -16.45 -19.27
C ARG A 168 15.69 -17.80 -18.60
N VAL A 169 15.17 -17.80 -17.38
CA VAL A 169 14.84 -19.03 -16.63
C VAL A 169 13.35 -19.35 -16.66
N VAL A 170 12.51 -18.49 -17.25
CA VAL A 170 11.07 -18.73 -17.40
C VAL A 170 10.79 -19.19 -18.83
N ARG A 171 10.26 -20.42 -18.99
CA ARG A 171 9.98 -21.01 -20.31
C ARG A 171 8.86 -20.28 -21.05
N ASN A 172 7.78 -19.93 -20.35
CA ASN A 172 6.58 -19.29 -20.90
C ASN A 172 6.30 -17.95 -20.23
N PRO A 173 7.12 -16.91 -20.47
CA PRO A 173 7.01 -15.63 -19.76
C PRO A 173 5.69 -14.90 -20.03
N LEU A 174 5.06 -15.07 -21.21
CA LEU A 174 3.80 -14.42 -21.56
C LEU A 174 2.67 -14.79 -20.59
N TRP A 175 2.48 -16.08 -20.30
CA TRP A 175 1.40 -16.52 -19.40
C TRP A 175 1.59 -16.04 -17.97
N ALA A 176 2.83 -16.05 -17.48
CA ALA A 176 3.16 -15.51 -16.17
C ALA A 176 2.96 -13.98 -16.11
N SER A 177 3.26 -13.27 -17.21
CA SER A 177 2.99 -11.82 -17.33
C SER A 177 1.49 -11.52 -17.32
N LEU A 178 0.67 -12.32 -18.01
CA LEU A 178 -0.80 -12.16 -18.01
C LEU A 178 -1.39 -12.41 -16.61
N ALA A 179 -0.88 -13.39 -15.86
CA ALA A 179 -1.26 -13.57 -14.46
C ALA A 179 -0.89 -12.33 -13.61
N GLY A 180 0.24 -11.69 -13.90
CA GLY A 180 0.64 -10.43 -13.28
C GLY A 180 -0.30 -9.26 -13.62
N VAL A 181 -0.71 -9.13 -14.88
CA VAL A 181 -1.70 -8.12 -15.30
C VAL A 181 -2.98 -8.24 -14.49
N LEU A 182 -3.50 -9.47 -14.37
CA LEU A 182 -4.71 -9.73 -13.60
C LEU A 182 -4.52 -9.33 -12.12
N ALA A 183 -3.38 -9.67 -11.51
CA ALA A 183 -3.08 -9.30 -10.15
C ALA A 183 -3.00 -7.76 -9.95
N PHE A 184 -2.41 -7.03 -10.91
CA PHE A 184 -2.36 -5.56 -10.86
C PHE A 184 -3.75 -4.92 -10.99
N VAL A 185 -4.63 -5.47 -11.84
CA VAL A 185 -6.03 -5.04 -11.94
C VAL A 185 -6.80 -5.34 -10.65
N CYS A 186 -6.63 -6.50 -10.05
CA CYS A 186 -7.22 -6.84 -8.74
C CYS A 186 -6.73 -5.88 -7.63
N ASN A 187 -5.46 -5.47 -7.67
CA ASN A 187 -4.93 -4.46 -6.76
C ASN A 187 -5.59 -3.08 -6.98
N ALA A 188 -5.88 -2.72 -8.25
CA ALA A 188 -6.60 -1.50 -8.57
C ALA A 188 -8.05 -1.53 -8.05
N VAL A 189 -8.73 -2.65 -8.20
CA VAL A 189 -10.08 -2.87 -7.64
C VAL A 189 -10.12 -2.68 -6.12
N SER A 190 -9.09 -3.14 -5.40
CA SER A 190 -8.96 -2.93 -3.95
C SER A 190 -8.58 -1.48 -3.57
N GLY A 191 -8.34 -0.58 -4.52
CA GLY A 191 -8.01 0.82 -4.27
C GLY A 191 -6.62 1.06 -3.67
N ARG A 192 -5.67 0.11 -3.76
CA ARG A 192 -4.35 0.17 -3.10
C ARG A 192 -3.32 0.92 -3.95
N VAL A 193 -3.54 2.21 -4.20
CA VAL A 193 -2.73 3.03 -5.12
C VAL A 193 -1.30 3.20 -4.64
N THR A 194 -1.10 3.55 -3.35
CA THR A 194 0.24 3.69 -2.75
C THR A 194 1.05 2.41 -2.88
N PHE A 195 0.43 1.26 -2.61
CA PHE A 195 1.09 -0.04 -2.78
C PHE A 195 1.34 -0.37 -4.26
N GLY A 196 0.42 -0.03 -5.17
CA GLY A 196 0.60 -0.15 -6.62
C GLY A 196 1.79 0.66 -7.12
N LEU A 197 1.89 1.93 -6.70
CA LEU A 197 3.01 2.82 -7.01
C LEU A 197 4.34 2.30 -6.43
N GLY A 198 4.33 1.87 -5.18
CA GLY A 198 5.48 1.23 -4.54
C GLY A 198 5.93 -0.04 -5.27
N THR A 199 4.99 -0.87 -5.73
CA THR A 199 5.26 -2.08 -6.52
C THR A 199 5.89 -1.75 -7.87
N MET A 200 5.46 -0.68 -8.53
CA MET A 200 6.06 -0.19 -9.76
C MET A 200 7.55 0.15 -9.56
N PHE A 201 7.88 0.94 -8.57
CA PHE A 201 9.27 1.27 -8.26
C PHE A 201 10.08 0.04 -7.80
N ALA A 202 9.47 -0.86 -7.03
CA ALA A 202 10.08 -2.12 -6.59
C ALA A 202 10.45 -3.01 -7.78
N LEU A 203 9.54 -3.18 -8.74
CA LEU A 203 9.81 -3.90 -9.99
C LEU A 203 10.88 -3.21 -10.83
N GLY A 204 10.90 -1.87 -10.84
CA GLY A 204 11.97 -1.08 -11.45
C GLY A 204 13.34 -1.35 -10.80
N ALA A 205 13.42 -1.38 -9.48
CA ALA A 205 14.64 -1.71 -8.73
C ALA A 205 15.12 -3.13 -9.01
N VAL A 206 14.21 -4.10 -9.03
CA VAL A 206 14.51 -5.50 -9.42
C VAL A 206 14.97 -5.57 -10.88
N ALA A 207 14.31 -4.87 -11.80
CA ALA A 207 14.73 -4.79 -13.19
C ALA A 207 16.14 -4.19 -13.34
N ALA A 208 16.45 -3.15 -12.57
CA ALA A 208 17.77 -2.54 -12.52
C ALA A 208 18.87 -3.51 -12.04
N VAL A 209 18.56 -4.47 -11.18
CA VAL A 209 19.52 -5.51 -10.75
C VAL A 209 19.68 -6.61 -11.80
N PHE A 210 18.59 -7.06 -12.44
CA PHE A 210 18.57 -8.31 -13.21
C PHE A 210 18.51 -8.14 -14.74
N CYS A 211 18.02 -6.98 -15.27
CA CYS A 211 17.62 -6.85 -16.67
C CYS A 211 18.60 -6.10 -17.58
N TRP A 212 19.82 -5.85 -17.17
CA TRP A 212 20.79 -5.08 -17.94
C TRP A 212 21.22 -5.79 -19.24
N PRO A 213 21.54 -5.00 -20.31
CA PRO A 213 22.10 -5.53 -21.56
C PRO A 213 23.37 -6.33 -21.32
N HIS A 214 23.62 -7.31 -22.19
CA HIS A 214 24.76 -8.25 -22.03
C HIS A 214 26.10 -7.52 -21.84
N ARG A 215 26.35 -6.46 -22.64
CA ARG A 215 27.57 -5.65 -22.60
C ARG A 215 27.84 -4.98 -21.26
N TRP A 216 26.82 -4.78 -20.41
CA TRP A 216 26.93 -4.06 -19.14
C TRP A 216 26.67 -4.95 -17.91
N ARG A 217 26.53 -6.25 -18.11
CA ARG A 217 26.25 -7.21 -17.03
C ARG A 217 27.32 -7.26 -15.95
N HIS A 218 28.58 -6.96 -16.26
CA HIS A 218 29.69 -6.94 -15.32
C HIS A 218 29.70 -5.70 -14.41
N LYS A 219 29.02 -4.61 -14.79
CA LYS A 219 29.00 -3.35 -14.03
C LYS A 219 28.08 -3.44 -12.80
N ARG A 220 28.49 -4.24 -11.80
CA ARG A 220 27.66 -4.56 -10.62
C ARG A 220 27.29 -3.31 -9.79
N TRP A 221 28.21 -2.36 -9.62
CA TRP A 221 27.98 -1.11 -8.88
C TRP A 221 27.08 -0.13 -9.63
N ALA A 222 27.21 -0.02 -10.95
CA ALA A 222 26.29 0.80 -11.73
C ALA A 222 24.83 0.33 -11.63
N LYS A 223 24.60 -1.01 -11.57
CA LYS A 223 23.27 -1.55 -11.30
C LYS A 223 22.77 -1.17 -9.90
N ALA A 224 23.63 -1.27 -8.91
CA ALA A 224 23.31 -0.91 -7.54
C ALA A 224 22.95 0.59 -7.42
N LEU A 225 23.70 1.44 -8.11
CA LEU A 225 23.46 2.89 -8.15
C LEU A 225 22.08 3.26 -8.74
N VAL A 226 21.61 2.52 -9.76
CA VAL A 226 20.27 2.74 -10.33
C VAL A 226 19.18 2.06 -9.47
N ALA A 227 19.48 0.90 -8.88
CA ALA A 227 18.51 0.16 -8.08
C ALA A 227 18.22 0.83 -6.74
N ALA A 228 19.22 1.47 -6.09
CA ALA A 228 19.06 2.07 -4.78
C ALA A 228 18.00 3.20 -4.74
N PRO A 229 18.02 4.23 -5.62
CA PRO A 229 16.99 5.26 -5.63
C PRO A 229 15.60 4.70 -5.97
N LEU A 230 15.49 3.69 -6.83
CA LEU A 230 14.22 3.04 -7.12
C LEU A 230 13.69 2.24 -5.92
N ALA A 231 14.58 1.60 -5.16
CA ALA A 231 14.22 0.91 -3.92
C ALA A 231 13.81 1.91 -2.81
N ALA A 232 14.49 3.05 -2.72
CA ALA A 232 14.09 4.15 -1.86
C ALA A 232 12.69 4.68 -2.23
N LEU A 233 12.44 4.98 -3.50
CA LEU A 233 11.14 5.43 -4.01
C LEU A 233 10.04 4.39 -3.77
N ALA A 234 10.35 3.09 -3.92
CA ALA A 234 9.40 2.02 -3.57
C ALA A 234 8.96 2.09 -2.11
N THR A 235 9.90 2.34 -1.20
CA THR A 235 9.65 2.47 0.23
C THR A 235 8.94 3.78 0.57
N MET A 236 9.36 4.89 -0.04
CA MET A 236 8.71 6.20 0.11
C MET A 236 7.26 6.19 -0.39
N ALA A 237 6.97 5.43 -1.46
CA ALA A 237 5.61 5.24 -1.95
C ALA A 237 4.81 4.26 -1.07
N SER A 238 5.44 3.17 -0.62
CA SER A 238 4.82 2.19 0.27
C SER A 238 5.87 1.42 1.07
N PRO A 239 5.91 1.54 2.40
CA PRO A 239 6.81 0.76 3.24
C PRO A 239 6.67 -0.77 3.04
N VAL A 240 5.46 -1.25 2.74
CA VAL A 240 5.19 -2.66 2.43
C VAL A 240 5.87 -3.11 1.14
N ALA A 241 5.89 -2.27 0.10
CA ALA A 241 6.64 -2.55 -1.13
C ALA A 241 8.16 -2.56 -0.87
N GLY A 242 8.64 -1.62 -0.04
CA GLY A 242 10.03 -1.59 0.44
C GLY A 242 10.42 -2.86 1.21
N LEU A 243 9.54 -3.35 2.08
CA LEU A 243 9.73 -4.63 2.78
C LEU A 243 9.95 -5.78 1.79
N PHE A 244 9.12 -5.87 0.74
CA PHE A 244 9.25 -6.95 -0.25
C PHE A 244 10.54 -6.85 -1.08
N VAL A 245 11.01 -5.63 -1.36
CA VAL A 245 12.35 -5.41 -1.93
C VAL A 245 13.44 -5.87 -0.96
N GLY A 246 13.28 -5.61 0.34
CA GLY A 246 14.17 -6.08 1.40
C GLY A 246 14.28 -7.61 1.48
N LEU A 247 13.18 -8.36 1.26
CA LEU A 247 13.23 -9.83 1.19
C LEU A 247 14.12 -10.32 0.04
N VAL A 248 14.06 -9.65 -1.12
CA VAL A 248 14.95 -9.93 -2.26
C VAL A 248 16.38 -9.56 -1.91
N ALA A 249 16.61 -8.46 -1.19
CA ALA A 249 17.93 -8.05 -0.73
C ALA A 249 18.58 -9.12 0.17
N VAL A 250 17.83 -9.67 1.12
CA VAL A 250 18.31 -10.77 1.99
C VAL A 250 18.66 -12.00 1.15
N ALA A 251 17.82 -12.38 0.20
CA ALA A 251 18.10 -13.50 -0.70
C ALA A 251 19.36 -13.29 -1.54
N LEU A 252 19.62 -12.08 -2.02
CA LEU A 252 20.86 -11.72 -2.72
C LEU A 252 22.09 -11.71 -1.81
N PHE A 253 21.91 -11.27 -0.57
CA PHE A 253 22.97 -11.27 0.44
C PHE A 253 23.43 -12.70 0.75
N LEU A 254 22.49 -13.61 0.95
CA LEU A 254 22.77 -15.05 1.16
C LEU A 254 23.48 -15.68 -0.05
N GLN A 255 23.22 -15.18 -1.27
CA GLN A 255 23.90 -15.59 -2.49
C GLN A 255 25.25 -14.87 -2.72
N LYS A 256 25.73 -14.08 -1.76
CA LYS A 256 26.97 -13.28 -1.85
C LYS A 256 26.96 -12.24 -3.00
N ARG A 257 25.78 -11.85 -3.51
CA ARG A 257 25.59 -10.80 -4.54
C ARG A 257 25.51 -9.42 -3.90
N ARG A 258 26.55 -9.04 -3.16
CA ARG A 258 26.56 -7.89 -2.24
C ARG A 258 26.13 -6.54 -2.82
N PRO A 259 26.60 -6.04 -4.01
CA PRO A 259 26.17 -4.73 -4.49
C PRO A 259 24.65 -4.60 -4.69
N GLY A 260 24.01 -5.62 -5.26
CA GLY A 260 22.55 -5.65 -5.39
C GLY A 260 21.84 -5.79 -4.04
N ALA A 261 22.38 -6.60 -3.13
CA ALA A 261 21.84 -6.75 -1.78
C ALA A 261 21.87 -5.43 -0.99
N TRP A 262 23.01 -4.72 -1.02
CA TRP A 262 23.14 -3.42 -0.37
C TRP A 262 22.21 -2.37 -0.95
N ALA A 263 22.09 -2.28 -2.28
CA ALA A 263 21.20 -1.33 -2.93
C ALA A 263 19.72 -1.56 -2.57
N LEU A 264 19.27 -2.82 -2.56
CA LEU A 264 17.89 -3.16 -2.27
C LEU A 264 17.57 -3.25 -0.76
N GLY A 265 18.58 -3.30 0.10
CA GLY A 265 18.42 -3.39 1.55
C GLY A 265 18.63 -2.06 2.25
N LEU A 266 19.79 -1.41 2.07
CA LEU A 266 20.14 -0.19 2.82
C LEU A 266 19.27 1.01 2.44
N ALA A 267 18.91 1.18 1.15
CA ALA A 267 18.10 2.31 0.74
C ALA A 267 16.69 2.29 1.34
N PRO A 268 15.92 1.18 1.30
CA PRO A 268 14.68 1.04 2.05
C PRO A 268 14.83 1.28 3.56
N SER A 269 15.84 0.68 4.18
CA SER A 269 16.08 0.81 5.62
C SER A 269 16.38 2.26 6.03
N ALA A 270 17.16 2.99 5.23
CA ALA A 270 17.44 4.40 5.46
C ALA A 270 16.16 5.25 5.37
N VAL A 271 15.31 5.00 4.37
CA VAL A 271 14.01 5.71 4.24
C VAL A 271 13.16 5.46 5.47
N VAL A 272 13.01 4.20 5.91
CA VAL A 272 12.21 3.88 7.11
C VAL A 272 12.80 4.55 8.35
N ALA A 273 14.11 4.48 8.56
CA ALA A 273 14.78 5.08 9.74
C ALA A 273 14.60 6.61 9.79
N VAL A 274 14.82 7.29 8.66
CA VAL A 274 14.65 8.75 8.57
C VAL A 274 13.18 9.15 8.75
N SER A 275 12.24 8.44 8.11
CA SER A 275 10.82 8.73 8.25
C SER A 275 10.32 8.49 9.67
N ALA A 276 10.76 7.42 10.34
CA ALA A 276 10.37 7.13 11.72
C ALA A 276 10.96 8.15 12.72
N TRP A 277 12.16 8.66 12.46
CA TRP A 277 12.79 9.69 13.29
C TRP A 277 12.13 11.05 13.14
N LEU A 278 11.80 11.45 11.90
CA LEU A 278 11.19 12.75 11.62
C LEU A 278 9.69 12.78 11.91
N PHE A 279 8.99 11.66 11.67
CA PHE A 279 7.53 11.55 11.73
C PHE A 279 7.16 10.25 12.45
N PRO A 280 7.31 10.20 13.78
CA PRO A 280 7.04 8.98 14.56
C PRO A 280 5.58 8.54 14.36
N PHE A 281 5.39 7.24 14.20
CA PHE A 281 4.10 6.60 14.05
C PHE A 281 4.07 5.31 14.88
N THR A 282 3.10 5.18 15.77
CA THR A 282 3.00 4.08 16.74
C THR A 282 1.96 3.01 16.38
N GLY A 283 1.17 3.22 15.34
CA GLY A 283 0.07 2.29 14.99
C GLY A 283 0.50 0.83 14.81
N THR A 284 -0.35 -0.08 15.25
CA THR A 284 -0.15 -1.53 15.15
C THR A 284 -1.27 -2.20 14.36
N GLN A 285 -0.95 -3.32 13.70
CA GLN A 285 -1.93 -4.14 13.01
C GLN A 285 -1.73 -5.61 13.36
N PRO A 286 -2.50 -6.16 14.30
CA PRO A 286 -2.40 -7.57 14.65
C PRO A 286 -2.79 -8.47 13.46
N MET A 287 -2.19 -9.66 13.42
CA MET A 287 -2.45 -10.64 12.37
C MET A 287 -3.18 -11.84 12.98
N THR A 288 -4.44 -12.04 12.58
CA THR A 288 -5.22 -13.19 13.03
C THR A 288 -4.71 -14.48 12.39
N PHE A 289 -4.90 -15.63 13.04
CA PHE A 289 -4.49 -16.94 12.52
C PHE A 289 -5.03 -17.20 11.09
N GLY A 290 -6.29 -16.86 10.83
CA GLY A 290 -6.88 -17.00 9.49
C GLY A 290 -6.14 -16.21 8.40
N SER A 291 -5.55 -15.05 8.77
CA SER A 291 -4.77 -14.21 7.86
C SER A 291 -3.35 -14.74 7.60
N VAL A 292 -2.84 -15.64 8.46
CA VAL A 292 -1.50 -16.27 8.32
C VAL A 292 -1.49 -17.36 7.26
N VAL A 293 -2.60 -18.10 7.12
CA VAL A 293 -2.64 -19.36 6.36
C VAL A 293 -2.21 -19.18 4.90
N MET A 294 -2.84 -18.27 4.17
CA MET A 294 -2.54 -18.07 2.74
C MET A 294 -1.13 -17.52 2.49
N PRO A 295 -0.63 -16.50 3.22
CA PRO A 295 0.74 -16.05 3.10
C PRO A 295 1.78 -17.15 3.38
N LEU A 296 1.62 -17.89 4.46
CA LEU A 296 2.55 -18.96 4.82
C LEU A 296 2.53 -20.10 3.81
N LEU A 297 1.32 -20.52 3.39
CA LEU A 297 1.14 -21.54 2.35
C LEU A 297 1.85 -21.14 1.05
N TYR A 298 1.74 -19.89 0.62
CA TYR A 298 2.45 -19.39 -0.56
C TYR A 298 3.97 -19.55 -0.43
N GLY A 299 4.53 -19.07 0.67
CA GLY A 299 5.98 -19.16 0.89
C GLY A 299 6.47 -20.61 0.88
N LEU A 300 5.77 -21.51 1.59
CA LEU A 300 6.09 -22.94 1.65
C LEU A 300 5.95 -23.61 0.27
N LEU A 301 4.86 -23.36 -0.45
CA LEU A 301 4.67 -23.91 -1.80
C LEU A 301 5.75 -23.44 -2.77
N CYS A 302 6.20 -22.18 -2.68
CA CYS A 302 7.32 -21.70 -3.49
C CYS A 302 8.63 -22.46 -3.19
N LEU A 303 8.90 -22.84 -1.94
CA LEU A 303 10.08 -23.64 -1.59
C LEU A 303 10.10 -25.01 -2.27
N PHE A 304 8.91 -25.65 -2.44
CA PHE A 304 8.79 -27.02 -2.96
C PHE A 304 8.48 -27.07 -4.45
N LEU A 305 7.66 -26.17 -4.98
CA LEU A 305 7.17 -26.22 -6.36
C LEU A 305 8.08 -25.51 -7.34
N VAL A 306 8.74 -24.41 -6.93
CA VAL A 306 9.63 -23.64 -7.78
C VAL A 306 10.91 -24.43 -8.10
N PRO A 307 11.42 -24.40 -9.37
CA PRO A 307 12.65 -25.08 -9.75
C PRO A 307 13.84 -24.73 -8.83
N LYS A 308 14.73 -25.72 -8.59
CA LYS A 308 15.89 -25.53 -7.70
C LYS A 308 16.86 -24.46 -8.23
N GLU A 309 16.91 -24.28 -9.53
CA GLU A 309 17.73 -23.31 -10.26
C GLU A 309 17.30 -21.85 -9.97
N TRP A 310 16.04 -21.64 -9.52
CA TRP A 310 15.53 -20.32 -9.16
C TRP A 310 15.85 -19.97 -7.69
N LEU A 311 17.14 -20.07 -7.36
CA LEU A 311 17.62 -19.94 -5.98
C LEU A 311 17.17 -18.63 -5.31
N THR A 312 17.20 -17.50 -6.04
CA THR A 312 16.75 -16.21 -5.49
C THR A 312 15.28 -16.27 -5.07
N VAL A 313 14.40 -16.84 -5.90
CA VAL A 313 12.96 -16.94 -5.60
C VAL A 313 12.73 -17.85 -4.39
N ARG A 314 13.42 -18.99 -4.32
CA ARG A 314 13.31 -19.92 -3.19
C ARG A 314 13.80 -19.34 -1.89
N LEU A 315 14.95 -18.65 -1.90
CA LEU A 315 15.46 -17.96 -0.70
C LEU A 315 14.53 -16.83 -0.26
N THR A 316 14.02 -16.03 -1.22
CA THR A 316 13.02 -15.00 -0.91
C THR A 316 11.77 -15.61 -0.29
N ALA A 317 11.29 -16.75 -0.80
CA ALA A 317 10.14 -17.46 -0.25
C ALA A 317 10.38 -17.99 1.17
N GLY A 318 11.59 -18.50 1.44
CA GLY A 318 11.99 -18.94 2.78
C GLY A 318 12.03 -17.79 3.78
N VAL A 319 12.68 -16.68 3.41
CA VAL A 319 12.75 -15.46 4.24
C VAL A 319 11.35 -14.88 4.45
N TYR A 320 10.52 -14.89 3.42
CA TYR A 320 9.12 -14.46 3.50
C TYR A 320 8.31 -15.33 4.48
N SER A 321 8.43 -16.66 4.40
CA SER A 321 7.74 -17.57 5.33
C SER A 321 8.13 -17.32 6.78
N LEU A 322 9.43 -17.10 7.02
CA LEU A 322 9.93 -16.71 8.35
C LEU A 322 9.33 -15.35 8.77
N GLY A 323 9.31 -14.38 7.86
CA GLY A 323 8.72 -13.06 8.09
C GLY A 323 7.23 -13.13 8.44
N VAL A 324 6.45 -14.00 7.78
CA VAL A 324 5.02 -14.23 8.09
C VAL A 324 4.85 -14.75 9.52
N VAL A 325 5.67 -15.71 9.94
CA VAL A 325 5.64 -16.27 11.30
C VAL A 325 6.01 -15.19 12.32
N LEU A 326 7.06 -14.40 12.06
CA LEU A 326 7.49 -13.33 12.97
C LEU A 326 6.43 -12.24 13.12
N VAL A 327 5.79 -11.80 12.00
CA VAL A 327 4.72 -10.79 12.03
C VAL A 327 3.46 -11.31 12.75
N TRP A 328 3.22 -12.61 12.73
CA TRP A 328 2.12 -13.22 13.49
C TRP A 328 2.40 -13.27 14.99
N LEU A 329 3.64 -13.60 15.38
CA LEU A 329 4.05 -13.72 16.78
C LEU A 329 4.29 -12.36 17.45
N ILE A 330 4.72 -11.35 16.67
CA ILE A 330 5.11 -10.02 17.16
C ILE A 330 4.19 -8.99 16.51
N SER A 331 3.37 -8.31 17.31
CA SER A 331 2.54 -7.20 16.84
C SER A 331 3.40 -6.13 16.20
N SER A 332 3.03 -5.71 14.99
CA SER A 332 3.79 -4.75 14.20
C SER A 332 2.87 -3.93 13.30
N GLN A 333 3.40 -2.86 12.72
CA GLN A 333 2.69 -2.05 11.72
C GLN A 333 2.41 -2.83 10.41
N ILE A 334 3.13 -3.94 10.17
CA ILE A 334 3.00 -4.74 8.95
C ILE A 334 1.71 -5.58 8.97
N GLY A 335 1.52 -6.39 10.00
CA GLY A 335 0.34 -7.22 10.20
C GLY A 335 -0.12 -7.98 8.95
N SER A 336 -1.42 -7.99 8.72
CA SER A 336 -2.04 -8.67 7.58
C SER A 336 -1.63 -8.11 6.20
N THR A 337 -0.96 -6.94 6.13
CA THR A 337 -0.50 -6.37 4.85
C THR A 337 0.59 -7.20 4.17
N ILE A 338 1.26 -8.09 4.93
CA ILE A 338 2.23 -9.07 4.38
C ILE A 338 1.58 -10.01 3.35
N SER A 339 0.26 -10.20 3.40
CA SER A 339 -0.53 -10.98 2.42
C SER A 339 -0.54 -10.37 1.01
N ARG A 340 -0.18 -9.09 0.88
CA ARG A 340 -0.11 -8.41 -0.42
C ARG A 340 0.90 -9.05 -1.37
N LEU A 341 1.97 -9.70 -0.87
CA LEU A 341 2.93 -10.40 -1.71
C LEU A 341 2.31 -11.58 -2.48
N PRO A 342 1.68 -12.58 -1.85
CA PRO A 342 1.01 -13.65 -2.58
C PRO A 342 -0.17 -13.17 -3.43
N MET A 343 -0.91 -12.13 -3.02
CA MET A 343 -1.96 -11.55 -3.86
C MET A 343 -1.42 -11.07 -5.21
N MET A 344 -0.21 -10.48 -5.23
CA MET A 344 0.42 -9.96 -6.45
C MET A 344 1.17 -11.03 -7.24
N PHE A 345 1.85 -11.96 -6.58
CA PHE A 345 2.85 -12.78 -7.24
C PHE A 345 2.62 -14.30 -7.16
N ALA A 346 1.61 -14.79 -6.42
CA ALA A 346 1.35 -16.24 -6.37
C ALA A 346 0.96 -16.79 -7.76
N GLY A 347 0.03 -16.13 -8.45
CA GLY A 347 -0.34 -16.49 -9.81
C GLY A 347 0.85 -16.47 -10.77
N VAL A 348 1.67 -15.41 -10.68
CA VAL A 348 2.88 -15.25 -11.53
C VAL A 348 3.87 -16.38 -11.31
N THR A 349 4.22 -16.67 -10.06
CA THR A 349 5.24 -17.69 -9.73
C THR A 349 4.77 -19.11 -10.05
N LEU A 350 3.52 -19.44 -9.76
CA LEU A 350 2.97 -20.77 -10.03
C LEU A 350 2.78 -21.04 -11.53
N VAL A 351 2.28 -20.04 -12.30
CA VAL A 351 2.19 -20.14 -13.76
C VAL A 351 3.58 -20.23 -14.38
N ALA A 352 4.56 -19.47 -13.89
CA ALA A 352 5.94 -19.55 -14.38
C ALA A 352 6.60 -20.91 -14.06
N ALA A 353 6.27 -21.54 -12.93
CA ALA A 353 6.83 -22.83 -12.50
C ALA A 353 6.16 -24.03 -13.18
N LEU A 354 4.90 -23.91 -13.62
CA LEU A 354 4.12 -25.02 -14.17
C LEU A 354 4.81 -25.76 -15.33
N PRO A 355 5.48 -25.09 -16.33
CA PRO A 355 6.17 -25.77 -17.43
C PRO A 355 7.40 -26.61 -17.02
N TYR A 356 7.80 -26.57 -15.75
CA TYR A 356 8.89 -27.37 -15.17
C TYR A 356 8.39 -28.61 -14.45
N THR A 357 7.09 -28.84 -14.43
CA THR A 357 6.48 -30.04 -13.89
C THR A 357 6.13 -31.02 -15.03
N VAL A 358 6.24 -32.32 -14.76
CA VAL A 358 5.79 -33.34 -15.72
C VAL A 358 4.25 -33.31 -15.74
N PRO A 359 3.63 -33.13 -16.92
CA PRO A 359 2.17 -33.10 -17.03
C PRO A 359 1.52 -34.32 -16.38
N ARG A 360 0.41 -34.13 -15.68
CA ARG A 360 -0.33 -35.14 -14.92
C ARG A 360 0.45 -35.81 -13.78
N SER A 361 1.63 -35.32 -13.41
CA SER A 361 2.34 -35.77 -12.20
C SER A 361 1.69 -35.20 -10.94
N ARG A 362 1.97 -35.78 -9.77
CA ARG A 362 1.53 -35.24 -8.47
C ARG A 362 1.93 -33.77 -8.29
N LYS A 363 3.17 -33.43 -8.67
CA LYS A 363 3.67 -32.06 -8.60
C LYS A 363 2.88 -31.11 -9.51
N TRP A 364 2.51 -31.56 -10.72
CA TRP A 364 1.70 -30.78 -11.65
C TRP A 364 0.30 -30.48 -11.06
N TYR A 365 -0.39 -31.51 -10.54
CA TYR A 365 -1.70 -31.31 -9.91
C TYR A 365 -1.63 -30.37 -8.72
N VAL A 366 -0.64 -30.50 -7.82
CA VAL A 366 -0.45 -29.60 -6.68
C VAL A 366 -0.21 -28.17 -7.14
N THR A 367 0.59 -27.95 -8.20
CA THR A 367 0.85 -26.60 -8.74
C THR A 367 -0.42 -25.98 -9.33
N VAL A 368 -1.23 -26.76 -10.07
CA VAL A 368 -2.50 -26.30 -10.64
C VAL A 368 -3.52 -25.99 -9.54
N LEU A 369 -3.69 -26.88 -8.55
CA LEU A 369 -4.59 -26.66 -7.43
C LEU A 369 -4.18 -25.44 -6.59
N ALA A 370 -2.88 -25.27 -6.35
CA ALA A 370 -2.36 -24.08 -5.67
C ALA A 370 -2.68 -22.80 -6.47
N PHE A 371 -2.46 -22.82 -7.79
CA PHE A 371 -2.81 -21.68 -8.64
C PHE A 371 -4.31 -21.35 -8.57
N LEU A 372 -5.17 -22.35 -8.70
CA LEU A 372 -6.62 -22.16 -8.62
C LEU A 372 -7.06 -21.64 -7.23
N GLY A 373 -6.45 -22.15 -6.16
CA GLY A 373 -6.71 -21.70 -4.79
C GLY A 373 -6.33 -20.23 -4.58
N PHE A 374 -5.13 -19.81 -5.02
CA PHE A 374 -4.72 -18.41 -4.92
C PHE A 374 -5.51 -17.50 -5.85
N ALA A 375 -5.80 -17.92 -7.08
CA ALA A 375 -6.62 -17.15 -8.01
C ALA A 375 -8.05 -16.96 -7.46
N GLY A 376 -8.64 -18.03 -6.90
CA GLY A 376 -9.93 -17.98 -6.24
C GLY A 376 -9.93 -17.05 -5.02
N TRP A 377 -8.88 -17.11 -4.19
CA TRP A 377 -8.73 -16.23 -3.03
C TRP A 377 -8.62 -14.75 -3.43
N VAL A 378 -7.78 -14.43 -4.42
CA VAL A 378 -7.64 -13.05 -4.94
C VAL A 378 -8.94 -12.59 -5.59
N GLY A 379 -9.57 -13.46 -6.40
CA GLY A 379 -10.86 -13.16 -7.03
C GLY A 379 -11.96 -12.88 -6.01
N PHE A 380 -12.08 -13.74 -4.97
CA PHE A 380 -13.03 -13.53 -3.88
C PHE A 380 -12.82 -12.19 -3.19
N LYS A 381 -11.57 -11.85 -2.83
CA LYS A 381 -11.25 -10.56 -2.21
C LYS A 381 -11.57 -9.37 -3.11
N SER A 382 -11.34 -9.49 -4.41
CA SER A 382 -11.64 -8.42 -5.37
C SER A 382 -13.15 -8.22 -5.55
N VAL A 383 -13.93 -9.32 -5.56
CA VAL A 383 -15.40 -9.24 -5.62
C VAL A 383 -15.95 -8.67 -4.31
N ASP A 384 -15.43 -9.10 -3.17
CA ASP A 384 -15.77 -8.58 -1.85
C ASP A 384 -15.52 -7.06 -1.77
N ASP A 385 -14.37 -6.59 -2.25
CA ASP A 385 -14.05 -5.15 -2.35
C ASP A 385 -15.06 -4.40 -3.24
N ILE A 386 -15.45 -4.95 -4.41
CA ILE A 386 -16.45 -4.31 -5.28
C ILE A 386 -17.83 -4.24 -4.60
N VAL A 387 -18.29 -5.35 -4.04
CA VAL A 387 -19.66 -5.46 -3.52
C VAL A 387 -19.84 -4.65 -2.24
N HIS A 388 -18.84 -4.67 -1.35
CA HIS A 388 -19.00 -4.12 -0.01
C HIS A 388 -18.39 -2.72 0.19
N THR A 389 -17.46 -2.27 -0.69
CA THR A 389 -16.81 -0.97 -0.53
C THR A 389 -17.19 0.07 -1.58
N THR A 390 -18.14 -0.24 -2.48
CA THR A 390 -18.71 0.76 -3.37
C THR A 390 -19.54 1.75 -2.54
N PRO A 391 -19.22 3.06 -2.58
CA PRO A 391 -19.92 4.04 -1.76
C PRO A 391 -21.36 4.21 -2.19
N ALA A 392 -22.25 4.50 -1.23
CA ALA A 392 -23.62 4.92 -1.50
C ALA A 392 -23.64 6.25 -2.26
N ALA A 393 -24.74 6.52 -2.97
CA ALA A 393 -24.91 7.75 -3.75
C ALA A 393 -24.86 9.02 -2.89
N SER A 394 -25.29 8.94 -1.62
CA SER A 394 -25.23 10.01 -0.64
C SER A 394 -23.82 10.61 -0.48
N TRP A 395 -22.78 9.78 -0.49
CA TRP A 395 -21.40 10.24 -0.40
C TRP A 395 -20.86 10.92 -1.67
N ALA A 396 -21.54 10.77 -2.79
CA ALA A 396 -21.10 11.33 -4.06
C ALA A 396 -21.97 12.49 -4.55
N ARG A 397 -23.28 12.47 -4.25
CA ARG A 397 -24.26 13.41 -4.82
C ARG A 397 -25.10 14.17 -3.79
N GLU A 398 -25.32 13.59 -2.62
CA GLU A 398 -26.26 14.09 -1.60
C GLU A 398 -25.55 14.53 -0.31
N LEU A 399 -24.25 14.81 -0.39
CA LEU A 399 -23.43 15.24 0.73
C LEU A 399 -23.70 16.68 1.17
N ALA A 400 -24.10 17.56 0.23
CA ALA A 400 -24.27 18.99 0.48
C ALA A 400 -25.23 19.33 1.64
N PRO A 401 -26.39 18.65 1.82
CA PRO A 401 -27.26 18.93 2.97
C PRO A 401 -26.56 18.70 4.31
N LEU A 402 -25.79 17.62 4.44
CA LEU A 402 -25.03 17.33 5.66
C LEU A 402 -23.94 18.38 5.91
N VAL A 403 -23.15 18.73 4.89
CA VAL A 403 -22.08 19.73 4.99
C VAL A 403 -22.65 21.08 5.40
N ASN A 404 -23.72 21.55 4.74
CA ASN A 404 -24.38 22.80 5.09
C ASN A 404 -24.87 22.81 6.55
N GLN A 405 -25.45 21.68 6.99
CA GLN A 405 -25.92 21.57 8.36
C GLN A 405 -24.77 21.58 9.37
N LEU A 406 -23.66 20.88 9.11
CA LEU A 406 -22.47 20.90 9.96
C LEU A 406 -21.89 22.32 10.08
N GLN A 407 -21.83 23.07 8.98
CA GLN A 407 -21.39 24.46 8.98
C GLN A 407 -22.37 25.36 9.79
N ASN A 408 -23.69 25.19 9.60
CA ASN A 408 -24.70 25.96 10.31
C ASN A 408 -24.66 25.76 11.84
N VAL A 409 -24.28 24.59 12.30
CA VAL A 409 -24.16 24.31 13.74
C VAL A 409 -22.77 24.63 14.32
N GLY A 410 -21.83 25.13 13.51
CA GLY A 410 -20.47 25.52 13.97
C GLY A 410 -19.60 24.31 14.28
N ALA A 411 -19.69 23.26 13.47
CA ALA A 411 -18.93 22.02 13.69
C ALA A 411 -17.40 22.20 13.57
N GLU A 412 -16.93 23.30 12.97
CA GLU A 412 -15.52 23.67 12.86
C GLU A 412 -14.86 24.05 14.20
N LYS A 413 -15.65 24.28 15.25
CA LYS A 413 -15.14 24.65 16.59
C LYS A 413 -14.76 23.46 17.48
N GLY A 414 -15.04 22.25 17.01
CA GLY A 414 -14.74 21.00 17.71
C GLY A 414 -14.45 19.90 16.72
N ARG A 415 -14.64 18.64 17.14
CA ARG A 415 -14.53 17.50 16.25
C ARG A 415 -15.88 16.87 15.96
N VAL A 416 -15.93 16.22 14.81
CA VAL A 416 -17.06 15.42 14.36
C VAL A 416 -16.65 13.96 14.33
N GLU A 417 -17.38 13.10 15.01
CA GLU A 417 -17.31 11.66 14.80
C GLU A 417 -18.28 11.27 13.69
N VAL A 418 -17.85 10.38 12.83
CA VAL A 418 -18.71 9.81 11.79
C VAL A 418 -18.63 8.30 11.88
N VAL A 419 -19.78 7.65 12.15
CA VAL A 419 -19.83 6.19 12.23
C VAL A 419 -19.28 5.59 10.93
N PRO A 420 -18.20 4.78 10.98
CA PRO A 420 -17.54 4.30 9.77
C PRO A 420 -18.44 3.45 8.89
N ALA A 421 -18.59 3.83 7.64
CA ALA A 421 -19.21 3.03 6.59
C ALA A 421 -18.21 2.03 6.00
N ARG A 422 -18.69 0.97 5.35
CA ARG A 422 -17.82 -0.02 4.68
C ARG A 422 -16.94 0.58 3.57
N SER A 423 -17.42 1.65 2.94
CA SER A 423 -16.67 2.37 1.91
C SER A 423 -15.61 3.31 2.47
N HIS A 424 -15.65 3.63 3.76
CA HIS A 424 -14.84 4.65 4.46
C HIS A 424 -14.87 6.04 3.80
N ARG A 425 -15.96 6.33 3.05
CA ARG A 425 -16.12 7.61 2.33
C ARG A 425 -16.32 8.79 3.26
N GLU A 426 -16.76 8.56 4.49
CA GLU A 426 -16.79 9.56 5.55
C GLU A 426 -15.42 10.25 5.69
N ALA A 427 -14.35 9.48 5.65
CA ALA A 427 -12.98 9.99 5.80
C ALA A 427 -12.57 10.94 4.66
N SER A 428 -12.92 10.63 3.39
CA SER A 428 -12.52 11.46 2.25
C SER A 428 -13.52 12.56 1.91
N ALA A 429 -14.81 12.31 2.15
CA ALA A 429 -15.86 13.24 1.76
C ALA A 429 -16.05 14.38 2.76
N LEU A 430 -15.86 14.14 4.06
CA LEU A 430 -16.08 15.12 5.12
C LEU A 430 -14.81 15.80 5.63
N ALA A 431 -13.63 15.15 5.53
CA ALA A 431 -12.38 15.75 6.00
C ALA A 431 -12.09 17.17 5.48
N PRO A 432 -12.49 17.56 4.24
CA PRO A 432 -12.30 18.91 3.75
C PRO A 432 -13.13 19.99 4.48
N TYR A 433 -14.16 19.59 5.21
CA TYR A 433 -15.17 20.51 5.77
C TYR A 433 -15.23 20.52 7.30
N VAL A 434 -14.75 19.47 7.96
CA VAL A 434 -14.81 19.32 9.41
C VAL A 434 -13.58 18.60 9.97
N ASN A 435 -13.29 18.83 11.25
CA ASN A 435 -12.27 18.08 11.96
C ASN A 435 -12.83 16.71 12.35
N LEU A 436 -12.33 15.65 11.74
CA LEU A 436 -12.71 14.29 12.06
C LEU A 436 -12.01 13.82 13.35
N ALA A 437 -12.77 13.24 14.28
CA ALA A 437 -12.22 12.56 15.45
C ALA A 437 -11.48 11.29 15.02
N ARG A 438 -12.00 10.60 13.99
CA ARG A 438 -11.37 9.45 13.34
C ARG A 438 -11.16 9.76 11.85
N GLY A 439 -10.34 8.97 11.21
CA GLY A 439 -10.11 8.99 9.77
C GLY A 439 -10.13 7.55 9.25
N TRP A 440 -9.39 7.27 8.16
CA TRP A 440 -9.21 5.90 7.70
C TRP A 440 -7.72 5.51 7.66
N ASN A 441 -7.25 4.95 8.76
CA ASN A 441 -5.97 4.27 8.90
C ASN A 441 -6.09 3.25 10.02
N ARG A 442 -6.28 1.98 9.68
CA ARG A 442 -6.58 0.94 10.66
C ARG A 442 -5.53 0.81 11.77
N GLN A 443 -4.24 1.00 11.43
CA GLN A 443 -3.17 0.91 12.43
C GLN A 443 -3.28 2.03 13.46
N ALA A 444 -3.52 3.26 13.00
CA ALA A 444 -3.70 4.42 13.88
C ALA A 444 -5.00 4.31 14.68
N ASP A 445 -6.07 3.82 14.06
CA ASP A 445 -7.38 3.69 14.72
C ASP A 445 -7.34 2.64 15.83
N MET A 446 -6.75 1.49 15.59
CA MET A 446 -6.58 0.44 16.61
C MET A 446 -5.73 0.90 17.79
N GLU A 447 -4.71 1.73 17.55
CA GLU A 447 -3.83 2.25 18.58
C GLU A 447 -4.52 3.34 19.41
N ARG A 448 -5.12 4.34 18.75
CA ARG A 448 -5.71 5.52 19.41
C ARG A 448 -7.11 5.27 19.95
N ASN A 449 -7.85 4.34 19.34
CA ASN A 449 -9.27 4.12 19.60
C ASN A 449 -9.57 2.62 19.83
N PRO A 450 -8.86 1.94 20.77
CA PRO A 450 -8.97 0.49 20.97
C PRO A 450 -10.40 0.04 21.34
N LEU A 451 -11.19 0.90 22.00
CA LEU A 451 -12.56 0.58 22.41
C LEU A 451 -13.49 0.14 21.26
N PHE A 452 -13.19 0.54 20.00
CA PHE A 452 -13.95 0.09 18.83
C PHE A 452 -13.55 -1.31 18.35
N TYR A 453 -12.44 -1.88 18.87
CA TYR A 453 -11.84 -3.13 18.39
C TYR A 453 -11.76 -4.25 19.44
N ASP A 454 -11.83 -3.91 20.73
CA ASP A 454 -11.59 -4.81 21.86
C ASP A 454 -12.87 -5.30 22.56
N ASP A 455 -14.02 -5.10 21.93
CA ASP A 455 -15.34 -5.47 22.44
C ASP A 455 -15.79 -4.74 23.72
N THR A 456 -15.10 -3.68 24.13
CA THR A 456 -15.41 -2.93 25.37
C THR A 456 -16.37 -1.77 25.14
N LEU A 457 -16.72 -1.41 23.90
CA LEU A 457 -17.55 -0.27 23.56
C LEU A 457 -18.92 -0.35 24.26
N ASN A 458 -19.19 0.62 25.13
CA ASN A 458 -20.45 0.84 25.82
C ASN A 458 -20.76 2.33 25.98
N SER A 459 -21.94 2.68 26.52
CA SER A 459 -22.36 4.07 26.64
C SER A 459 -21.42 4.93 27.50
N ALA A 460 -20.84 4.38 28.55
CA ALA A 460 -19.99 5.16 29.48
C ALA A 460 -18.61 5.45 28.86
N ASN A 461 -17.91 4.43 28.34
CA ASN A 461 -16.59 4.63 27.75
C ASN A 461 -16.64 5.35 26.38
N TYR A 462 -17.79 5.27 25.68
CA TYR A 462 -18.02 6.07 24.48
C TYR A 462 -18.15 7.56 24.84
N HIS A 463 -18.87 7.91 25.93
CA HIS A 463 -18.95 9.28 26.42
C HIS A 463 -17.58 9.81 26.83
N GLU A 464 -16.81 9.04 27.60
CA GLU A 464 -15.43 9.38 27.97
C GLU A 464 -14.56 9.66 26.73
N TRP A 465 -14.68 8.82 25.71
CA TRP A 465 -13.96 8.97 24.44
C TRP A 465 -14.38 10.25 23.69
N LEU A 466 -15.69 10.54 23.60
CA LEU A 466 -16.18 11.78 22.99
C LEU A 466 -15.63 13.03 23.70
N GLN A 467 -15.61 13.03 25.04
CA GLN A 467 -15.07 14.12 25.84
C GLN A 467 -13.54 14.27 25.63
N ARG A 468 -12.82 13.17 25.69
CA ARG A 468 -11.36 13.17 25.51
C ARG A 468 -10.93 13.76 24.16
N TRP A 469 -11.64 13.41 23.10
CA TRP A 469 -11.35 13.88 21.75
C TRP A 469 -12.05 15.20 21.39
N ALA A 470 -12.72 15.87 22.33
CA ALA A 470 -13.48 17.08 22.08
C ALA A 470 -14.48 16.93 20.91
N VAL A 471 -15.22 15.83 20.90
CA VAL A 471 -16.25 15.57 19.88
C VAL A 471 -17.51 16.34 20.24
N HIS A 472 -17.94 17.21 19.33
CA HIS A 472 -19.13 18.04 19.50
C HIS A 472 -20.35 17.46 18.79
N PHE A 473 -20.11 16.74 17.69
CA PHE A 473 -21.18 16.17 16.89
C PHE A 473 -20.84 14.74 16.47
N VAL A 474 -21.89 13.91 16.34
CA VAL A 474 -21.79 12.54 15.83
C VAL A 474 -22.71 12.43 14.63
N VAL A 475 -22.19 11.97 13.51
CA VAL A 475 -22.93 11.70 12.27
C VAL A 475 -23.14 10.20 12.14
N LEU A 476 -24.40 9.80 11.97
CA LEU A 476 -24.77 8.43 11.65
C LEU A 476 -25.26 8.35 10.20
N PRO A 477 -24.46 7.81 9.27
CA PRO A 477 -24.91 7.52 7.92
C PRO A 477 -25.91 6.36 7.93
N LYS A 478 -26.85 6.38 7.00
CA LYS A 478 -27.77 5.25 6.76
C LYS A 478 -27.16 4.17 5.88
N ASP A 479 -25.94 4.37 5.40
CA ASP A 479 -25.13 3.39 4.68
C ASP A 479 -24.74 2.21 5.59
N ASP A 480 -24.30 1.10 4.97
CA ASP A 480 -23.84 -0.07 5.71
C ASP A 480 -22.58 0.26 6.52
N PRO A 481 -22.59 -0.02 7.83
CA PRO A 481 -21.46 0.28 8.71
C PRO A 481 -20.31 -0.69 8.50
N ASP A 482 -19.08 -0.23 8.79
CA ASP A 482 -17.91 -1.12 8.83
C ASP A 482 -17.96 -2.05 10.06
N GLY A 483 -18.03 -3.36 9.79
CA GLY A 483 -18.01 -4.38 10.85
C GLY A 483 -16.67 -4.51 11.56
N ASN A 484 -15.56 -4.20 10.87
CA ASN A 484 -14.20 -4.36 11.40
C ASN A 484 -13.70 -3.14 12.18
N GLY A 485 -14.26 -1.95 11.91
CA GLY A 485 -13.90 -0.69 12.57
C GLY A 485 -14.84 -0.26 13.69
N GLY A 486 -15.66 -1.19 14.21
CA GLY A 486 -16.61 -0.91 15.30
C GLY A 486 -17.88 -0.17 14.86
N GLY A 487 -18.03 0.18 13.59
CA GLY A 487 -19.17 0.95 13.08
C GLY A 487 -20.53 0.32 13.36
N GLU A 488 -20.64 -1.02 13.26
CA GLU A 488 -21.89 -1.73 13.59
C GLU A 488 -22.26 -1.61 15.08
N ARG A 489 -21.27 -1.68 15.97
CA ARG A 489 -21.50 -1.54 17.42
C ARG A 489 -21.85 -0.12 17.77
N GLU A 490 -21.14 0.85 17.21
CA GLU A 490 -21.39 2.26 17.40
C GLU A 490 -22.78 2.64 16.90
N ARG A 491 -23.17 2.20 15.68
CA ARG A 491 -24.52 2.35 15.13
C ARG A 491 -25.58 1.78 16.06
N THR A 492 -25.35 0.59 16.62
CA THR A 492 -26.26 -0.06 17.55
C THR A 492 -26.41 0.75 18.85
N LEU A 493 -25.29 1.28 19.35
CA LEU A 493 -25.27 2.11 20.55
C LEU A 493 -26.06 3.40 20.34
N LEU A 494 -25.83 4.10 19.23
CA LEU A 494 -26.56 5.32 18.85
C LEU A 494 -28.06 5.09 18.71
N ARG A 495 -28.48 3.98 18.08
CA ARG A 495 -29.91 3.64 17.90
C ARG A 495 -30.63 3.32 19.23
N ARG A 496 -29.94 2.86 20.25
CA ARG A 496 -30.50 2.64 21.60
C ARG A 496 -30.78 3.95 22.33
N GLY A 497 -30.18 5.07 21.86
CA GLY A 497 -30.25 6.35 22.51
C GLY A 497 -29.32 6.47 23.72
N MET A 498 -28.73 7.63 23.91
CA MET A 498 -27.84 7.94 25.02
C MET A 498 -28.18 9.31 25.61
N PRO A 499 -28.17 9.48 26.93
CA PRO A 499 -28.63 10.73 27.58
C PRO A 499 -27.79 11.96 27.23
N TYR A 500 -26.54 11.76 26.84
CA TYR A 500 -25.60 12.81 26.45
C TYR A 500 -25.57 13.10 24.92
N LEU A 501 -26.42 12.43 24.12
CA LEU A 501 -26.57 12.68 22.69
C LEU A 501 -28.00 13.08 22.34
N ARG A 502 -28.15 14.22 21.69
CA ARG A 502 -29.44 14.72 21.20
C ARG A 502 -29.41 14.81 19.67
N GLN A 503 -30.32 14.13 19.00
CA GLN A 503 -30.49 14.32 17.57
C GLN A 503 -30.96 15.75 17.29
N VAL A 504 -30.22 16.48 16.48
CA VAL A 504 -30.49 17.89 16.13
C VAL A 504 -30.93 18.07 14.69
N TRP A 505 -30.64 17.09 13.83
CA TRP A 505 -31.04 17.12 12.43
C TRP A 505 -31.03 15.69 11.84
N GLY A 506 -31.70 15.52 10.71
CA GLY A 506 -31.66 14.29 9.93
C GLY A 506 -32.47 14.41 8.64
N ASP A 507 -32.08 13.65 7.65
CA ASP A 507 -32.76 13.52 6.36
C ASP A 507 -32.87 12.05 5.93
N ALA A 508 -33.06 11.80 4.61
CA ALA A 508 -33.13 10.44 4.08
C ALA A 508 -31.85 9.64 4.27
N ASN A 509 -30.66 10.28 4.32
CA ASN A 509 -29.34 9.66 4.27
C ASN A 509 -28.57 9.75 5.59
N TRP A 510 -28.85 10.77 6.42
CA TRP A 510 -28.03 11.15 7.55
C TRP A 510 -28.83 11.38 8.83
N GLN A 511 -28.21 11.18 9.96
CA GLN A 511 -28.66 11.63 11.27
C GLN A 511 -27.49 12.36 11.96
N LEU A 512 -27.76 13.56 12.50
CA LEU A 512 -26.78 14.37 13.20
C LEU A 512 -27.16 14.49 14.68
N PHE A 513 -26.26 14.08 15.55
CA PHE A 513 -26.40 14.17 17.00
C PHE A 513 -25.43 15.21 17.55
N LYS A 514 -25.91 16.02 18.50
CA LYS A 514 -25.09 16.95 19.27
C LYS A 514 -24.74 16.30 20.60
N VAL A 515 -23.48 16.38 21.01
CA VAL A 515 -23.02 15.98 22.34
C VAL A 515 -23.44 17.05 23.34
N THR A 516 -24.00 16.66 24.47
CA THR A 516 -24.35 17.57 25.57
C THR A 516 -23.06 17.87 26.35
N ASP A 517 -22.83 19.16 26.62
CA ASP A 517 -21.65 19.65 27.35
C ASP A 517 -20.31 19.06 26.88
N PRO A 518 -19.97 19.20 25.57
CA PRO A 518 -18.75 18.63 25.02
C PRO A 518 -17.52 19.35 25.59
N SER A 519 -16.46 18.62 25.84
CA SER A 519 -15.16 19.23 26.19
C SER A 519 -14.71 20.17 25.07
N PRO A 520 -14.22 21.37 25.38
CA PRO A 520 -13.68 22.26 24.37
C PRO A 520 -12.37 21.74 23.77
N LEU A 521 -12.10 22.11 22.53
CA LEU A 521 -10.86 21.73 21.85
C LEU A 521 -9.64 22.47 22.43
N ALA A 522 -9.84 23.66 23.02
CA ALA A 522 -8.81 24.46 23.71
C ALA A 522 -9.34 24.99 25.03
N GLU A 523 -8.57 24.86 26.13
CA GLU A 523 -8.92 25.27 27.48
C GLU A 523 -7.68 25.44 28.38
N PRO A 524 -7.74 26.20 29.52
CA PRO A 524 -8.72 27.23 29.81
C PRO A 524 -8.39 28.54 29.08
N ASN A 525 -9.29 29.53 29.20
CA ASN A 525 -9.05 30.90 28.76
C ASN A 525 -8.83 31.13 27.26
N ALA A 526 -9.10 30.13 26.43
CA ALA A 526 -9.06 30.24 24.99
C ALA A 526 -10.33 29.68 24.35
N VAL A 527 -10.64 30.17 23.15
CA VAL A 527 -11.74 29.69 22.33
C VAL A 527 -11.18 29.43 20.94
N VAL A 528 -11.53 28.28 20.36
CA VAL A 528 -11.26 28.00 18.98
C VAL A 528 -12.19 28.82 18.10
N ASP A 529 -11.61 29.70 17.30
CA ASP A 529 -12.36 30.48 16.34
C ASP A 529 -12.60 29.64 15.08
N ARG A 530 -11.53 29.01 14.61
CA ARG A 530 -11.56 28.13 13.44
C ARG A 530 -10.53 27.01 13.57
N ALA A 531 -10.90 25.80 13.21
CA ALA A 531 -9.98 24.68 13.10
C ALA A 531 -10.17 24.00 11.74
N GLU A 532 -9.11 24.01 10.94
CA GLU A 532 -9.03 23.43 9.60
C GLU A 532 -7.98 22.32 9.54
N GLN A 533 -7.85 21.69 8.39
CA GLN A 533 -6.88 20.62 8.18
C GLN A 533 -5.42 21.04 8.38
N GLY A 534 -5.06 22.24 7.92
CA GLY A 534 -3.69 22.76 7.94
C GLY A 534 -3.39 23.76 9.04
N GLU A 535 -4.44 24.37 9.63
CA GLU A 535 -4.30 25.48 10.59
C GLU A 535 -5.42 25.49 11.62
N MET A 536 -5.11 25.99 12.80
CA MET A 536 -6.07 26.30 13.87
C MET A 536 -5.88 27.71 14.37
N THR A 537 -6.96 28.50 14.44
CA THR A 537 -6.98 29.85 15.00
C THR A 537 -7.62 29.84 16.38
N LEU A 538 -6.92 30.39 17.36
CA LEU A 538 -7.34 30.50 18.76
C LEU A 538 -7.45 31.95 19.19
N GLN A 539 -8.52 32.27 19.89
CA GLN A 539 -8.67 33.54 20.65
C GLN A 539 -8.35 33.30 22.12
N VAL A 540 -7.18 33.75 22.54
CA VAL A 540 -6.74 33.68 23.93
C VAL A 540 -7.27 34.88 24.68
N ARG A 541 -8.07 34.65 25.72
CA ARG A 541 -8.70 35.70 26.54
C ARG A 541 -7.81 36.20 27.68
N LYS A 542 -6.98 35.31 28.23
CA LYS A 542 -6.03 35.60 29.30
C LYS A 542 -4.72 34.85 29.05
N PRO A 543 -3.57 35.51 29.32
CA PRO A 543 -2.27 34.86 29.27
C PRO A 543 -2.21 33.61 30.13
N GLY A 544 -1.39 32.63 29.74
CA GLY A 544 -1.18 31.43 30.54
C GLY A 544 -0.99 30.15 29.68
N ARG A 545 -1.10 29.03 30.38
CA ARG A 545 -1.04 27.69 29.77
C ARG A 545 -2.43 27.31 29.25
N ILE A 546 -2.47 26.89 27.97
CA ILE A 546 -3.71 26.52 27.30
C ILE A 546 -3.50 25.10 26.75
N LEU A 547 -4.28 24.16 27.27
CA LEU A 547 -4.36 22.80 26.74
C LEU A 547 -5.11 22.83 25.43
N ILE A 548 -4.52 22.24 24.41
CA ILE A 548 -5.14 22.03 23.09
C ILE A 548 -5.20 20.52 22.87
N ARG A 549 -6.40 19.99 22.67
CA ARG A 549 -6.63 18.54 22.47
C ARG A 549 -6.21 18.06 21.07
N ILE A 550 -4.96 18.38 20.72
CA ILE A 550 -4.25 17.88 19.53
C ILE A 550 -3.04 17.10 20.05
N PRO A 551 -2.82 15.85 19.63
CA PRO A 551 -1.61 15.12 19.95
C PRO A 551 -0.37 15.93 19.55
N TYR A 552 0.58 16.05 20.47
CA TYR A 552 1.77 16.87 20.25
C TYR A 552 2.63 16.34 19.11
N SER A 553 3.11 17.26 18.30
CA SER A 553 4.13 16.98 17.29
C SER A 553 5.22 18.05 17.32
N PRO A 554 6.51 17.67 17.22
CA PRO A 554 7.61 18.64 17.10
C PRO A 554 7.53 19.57 15.87
N TRP A 555 6.62 19.29 14.93
CA TRP A 555 6.38 20.14 13.76
C TRP A 555 5.35 21.24 14.01
N LEU A 556 4.58 21.16 15.11
CA LEU A 556 3.60 22.19 15.43
C LEU A 556 4.30 23.51 15.79
N SER A 557 3.79 24.59 15.21
CA SER A 557 4.32 25.94 15.34
C SER A 557 3.21 26.92 15.69
N VAL A 558 3.56 27.95 16.43
CA VAL A 558 2.84 29.21 16.39
C VAL A 558 3.32 29.94 15.12
N VAL A 559 2.40 30.34 14.27
CA VAL A 559 2.69 30.97 12.98
C VAL A 559 2.17 32.42 12.94
N ASP A 560 2.73 33.23 12.05
CA ASP A 560 2.20 34.54 11.69
C ASP A 560 1.02 34.43 10.71
N ASP A 561 0.44 35.58 10.34
CA ASP A 561 -0.70 35.65 9.40
C ASP A 561 -0.34 35.14 8.00
N GLU A 562 0.96 35.06 7.64
CA GLU A 562 1.48 34.51 6.41
C GLU A 562 1.77 32.99 6.49
N GLY A 563 1.50 32.35 7.65
CA GLY A 563 1.72 30.92 7.90
C GLY A 563 3.17 30.52 8.16
N LYS A 564 4.06 31.48 8.42
CA LYS A 564 5.47 31.23 8.72
C LYS A 564 5.64 31.01 10.23
N SER A 565 6.43 30.00 10.62
CA SER A 565 6.74 29.73 12.02
C SER A 565 7.41 30.91 12.70
N LEU A 566 6.89 31.33 13.83
CA LEU A 566 7.52 32.30 14.70
C LEU A 566 8.78 31.69 15.33
N LYS A 567 9.75 32.53 15.63
CA LYS A 567 10.95 32.07 16.34
C LYS A 567 10.55 31.64 17.77
N PRO A 568 11.03 30.47 18.22
CA PRO A 568 10.82 30.07 19.61
C PRO A 568 11.50 31.06 20.57
N PRO A 569 11.02 31.22 21.82
CA PRO A 569 11.69 32.03 22.83
C PRO A 569 13.14 31.58 22.99
N GLN A 570 14.07 32.54 22.93
CA GLN A 570 15.51 32.30 23.12
C GLN A 570 16.00 33.06 24.34
N GLU A 571 16.83 32.44 25.14
CA GLU A 571 17.45 33.12 26.27
C GLU A 571 18.33 34.27 25.76
N THR A 572 18.15 35.47 26.35
CA THR A 572 18.93 36.67 25.97
C THR A 572 20.41 36.46 26.29
N GLU A 573 21.31 37.03 25.49
CA GLU A 573 22.76 36.96 25.75
C GLU A 573 23.10 37.52 27.13
N ALA A 574 22.40 38.57 27.59
CA ALA A 574 22.56 39.13 28.94
C ALA A 574 22.15 38.15 30.04
N SER A 575 21.22 37.22 29.77
CA SER A 575 20.78 36.20 30.72
C SER A 575 21.76 35.04 30.82
N LYS A 576 22.39 34.65 29.71
CA LYS A 576 23.37 33.55 29.66
C LYS A 576 24.64 33.80 30.48
N HIS A 577 24.94 35.05 30.77
CA HIS A 577 26.11 35.46 31.55
C HIS A 577 25.77 35.87 32.99
N ARG A 578 24.57 35.56 33.50
CA ARG A 578 24.14 35.83 34.87
C ARG A 578 24.42 34.64 35.78
N ASP A 579 24.59 34.92 37.10
CA ASP A 579 24.81 33.88 38.10
C ASP A 579 23.65 32.89 38.19
N GLU A 580 23.96 31.65 38.53
CA GLU A 580 22.96 30.62 38.84
C GLU A 580 21.99 31.08 39.91
N GLY A 581 20.69 31.09 39.59
CA GLY A 581 19.61 31.52 40.49
C GLY A 581 18.91 32.82 40.08
N THR A 582 19.41 33.55 39.08
CA THR A 582 18.72 34.72 38.53
C THR A 582 17.66 34.30 37.51
N PRO A 583 16.41 34.86 37.53
CA PRO A 583 15.40 34.53 36.55
C PRO A 583 15.90 34.80 35.12
N LYS A 584 15.75 33.80 34.25
CA LYS A 584 16.13 33.93 32.85
C LYS A 584 15.20 34.87 32.10
N THR A 585 15.76 35.67 31.22
CA THR A 585 15.01 36.56 30.32
C THR A 585 15.08 36.02 28.90
N TYR A 586 13.94 36.11 28.20
CA TYR A 586 13.78 35.54 26.86
C TYR A 586 13.42 36.61 25.86
N GLU A 587 13.95 36.45 24.63
CA GLU A 587 13.54 37.17 23.42
C GLU A 587 12.48 36.34 22.66
N ASN A 588 11.80 36.97 21.70
CA ASN A 588 10.79 36.33 20.83
C ASN A 588 9.60 35.74 21.63
N VAL A 589 9.14 36.42 22.65
CA VAL A 589 8.05 35.97 23.51
C VAL A 589 6.69 36.17 22.82
N ASN A 590 6.46 35.40 21.72
CA ASN A 590 5.22 35.43 20.91
C ASN A 590 4.33 34.19 21.13
N GLY A 591 4.68 33.36 22.11
CA GLY A 591 4.06 32.08 22.38
C GLY A 591 4.95 30.92 21.96
N CYS A 592 4.83 29.80 22.66
CA CYS A 592 5.54 28.56 22.33
C CYS A 592 4.69 27.34 22.69
N LEU A 593 5.06 26.19 22.14
CA LEU A 593 4.35 24.93 22.29
C LEU A 593 5.17 23.93 23.11
N THR A 594 4.48 23.19 23.97
CA THR A 594 5.05 22.07 24.72
C THR A 594 4.04 20.92 24.76
N GLU A 595 4.44 19.80 25.34
CA GLU A 595 3.57 18.64 25.55
C GLU A 595 3.13 18.50 27.01
N THR A 596 1.98 17.84 27.23
CA THR A 596 1.58 17.39 28.57
C THR A 596 2.41 16.17 28.98
N ALA A 597 2.35 15.80 30.27
CA ALA A 597 2.65 14.42 30.65
C ALA A 597 1.74 13.45 29.87
N GLU A 598 2.21 12.23 29.72
CA GLU A 598 1.45 11.17 29.09
C GLU A 598 0.18 10.87 29.90
N ASP A 599 -0.98 10.87 29.23
CA ASP A 599 -2.23 10.55 29.88
C ASP A 599 -2.40 9.03 30.10
N ALA A 600 -3.47 8.62 30.80
CA ALA A 600 -3.75 7.22 31.10
C ALA A 600 -3.94 6.33 29.86
N LYS A 601 -4.08 6.90 28.67
CA LYS A 601 -4.23 6.21 27.39
C LYS A 601 -2.99 6.30 26.51
N GLY A 602 -1.90 6.92 27.01
CA GLY A 602 -0.61 7.02 26.32
C GLY A 602 -0.48 8.23 25.39
N ASP A 603 -1.44 9.17 25.39
CA ASP A 603 -1.36 10.37 24.54
C ASP A 603 -0.72 11.55 25.30
N ARG A 604 0.01 12.37 24.55
CA ARG A 604 0.58 13.65 24.97
C ARG A 604 -0.08 14.75 24.17
N TRP A 605 -0.73 15.66 24.88
CA TRP A 605 -1.47 16.75 24.27
C TRP A 605 -0.62 18.00 24.12
N THR A 606 -0.96 18.83 23.15
CA THR A 606 -0.28 20.10 22.90
C THR A 606 -0.68 21.15 23.95
N VAL A 607 0.29 21.88 24.47
CA VAL A 607 0.07 23.02 25.38
C VAL A 607 0.69 24.26 24.74
N LEU A 608 -0.13 25.29 24.54
CA LEU A 608 0.32 26.61 24.15
C LEU A 608 0.61 27.44 25.43
N LEU A 609 1.83 27.97 25.53
CA LEU A 609 2.17 29.00 26.48
C LEU A 609 1.94 30.35 25.80
N ALA A 610 0.81 31.01 26.12
CA ALA A 610 0.44 32.30 25.57
C ALA A 610 0.87 33.42 26.52
N PRO A 611 1.85 34.25 26.19
CA PRO A 611 2.31 35.35 27.05
C PRO A 611 1.37 36.54 27.09
N LYS A 612 0.47 36.66 26.09
CA LYS A 612 -0.49 37.76 25.97
C LYS A 612 -1.88 37.24 25.56
N ALA A 613 -2.91 37.99 25.83
CA ALA A 613 -4.22 37.78 25.21
C ALA A 613 -4.17 38.23 23.74
N GLY A 614 -4.93 37.57 22.89
CA GLY A 614 -4.98 37.84 21.45
C GLY A 614 -5.18 36.60 20.59
N THR A 615 -5.05 36.78 19.29
CA THR A 615 -5.17 35.70 18.30
C THR A 615 -3.86 34.95 18.17
N TYR A 616 -3.95 33.61 18.10
CA TYR A 616 -2.83 32.71 17.85
C TYR A 616 -3.20 31.78 16.71
N HIS A 617 -2.28 31.62 15.77
CA HIS A 617 -2.38 30.69 14.66
C HIS A 617 -1.43 29.53 14.89
N LEU A 618 -1.95 28.30 14.81
CA LEU A 618 -1.19 27.06 14.95
C LEU A 618 -1.22 26.29 13.64
N ALA A 619 -0.05 26.00 13.13
CA ALA A 619 0.14 25.19 11.93
C ALA A 619 1.38 24.31 12.06
N ALA A 620 1.68 23.51 11.04
CA ALA A 620 2.86 22.63 11.05
C ALA A 620 3.61 22.73 9.71
N PRO A 621 4.23 23.87 9.38
CA PRO A 621 4.94 24.02 8.10
C PRO A 621 6.21 23.14 8.06
N TYR A 622 6.57 22.64 6.87
CA TYR A 622 7.86 21.99 6.62
C TYR A 622 9.01 22.99 6.70
N GLN A 623 9.40 23.37 7.91
CA GLN A 623 10.41 24.37 8.21
C GLN A 623 11.46 23.84 9.19
N LEU A 624 12.71 24.28 9.04
CA LEU A 624 13.79 23.97 9.98
C LEU A 624 14.31 25.28 10.60
N PRO A 625 14.54 25.33 11.93
CA PRO A 625 14.24 24.28 12.92
C PRO A 625 12.75 23.98 13.00
N ARG A 626 12.39 22.76 13.46
CA ARG A 626 11.00 22.28 13.54
C ARG A 626 10.26 22.98 14.67
N GLY A 627 9.05 23.48 14.40
CA GLY A 627 8.13 23.97 15.41
C GLY A 627 8.58 25.23 16.16
N THR A 628 7.78 25.61 17.14
CA THR A 628 8.09 26.68 18.11
C THR A 628 8.11 26.10 19.53
N PRO A 629 9.07 25.19 19.87
CA PRO A 629 9.11 24.56 21.17
C PRO A 629 9.40 25.57 22.29
N CYS A 630 8.81 25.36 23.46
CA CYS A 630 9.16 26.12 24.65
C CYS A 630 10.54 25.67 25.18
N PRO A 631 11.38 26.62 25.68
CA PRO A 631 12.54 26.30 26.50
C PRO A 631 12.14 25.46 27.72
N ASP A 632 13.06 24.62 28.22
CA ASP A 632 12.76 23.69 29.32
C ASP A 632 12.31 24.42 30.60
N GLU A 633 12.84 25.59 30.82
CA GLU A 633 12.50 26.41 31.99
C GLU A 633 11.09 27.05 31.93
N LEU A 634 10.50 27.09 30.74
CA LEU A 634 9.12 27.60 30.54
C LEU A 634 8.08 26.46 30.44
N LYS A 635 8.51 25.20 30.42
CA LYS A 635 7.61 24.04 30.39
C LYS A 635 6.96 23.75 31.76
#